data_6da25a7f2ad0a9ee3e9efd38f3c31e29
#
_entry.id   6da25a7f2ad0a9ee3e9efd38f3c31e29
#
_cell.length_a   1.000
_cell.length_b   1.000
_cell.length_c   1.000
_cell.angle_alpha   90.00
_cell.angle_beta   90.00
_cell.angle_gamma   90.00
#
_symmetry.space_group_name_H-M   'P 1'
#
loop_
_entity.id
_entity.type
_entity.pdbx_description
1 polymer ?
#
loop_
_entity_poly.entity_id
_entity_poly.type
_entity_poly.pdbx_seq_one_letter_code
_entity_poly.pdbx_strand_id
1 'polypeptide(L)'
;MGHKLDRIMYDVSVIYIALPVFIFLAGWLRLVVAIPVCAVFLISVFLMMKNRPEPVAWHLTKAQWRGIIASLILLAIWVFFSGQGGFSFQNSDYQYRNAIFRDLINKSWPVIYANSSLNAVSSSIAGASNLSILTYYIAFWLPGALVGKLFGWYAANTFLYLWSFLGLVLISYFLFRTLRNSSVWSVVILIFFSGMDILGYILITKGKLPGPIDHIEWWSGMQYSSNTTLLFWVFNQTIAIWLAILLIMNLKNARSLFFLYAMLLLHGPFPFLGMLPIVLWKAYQGYPLDLKRKNAKMVNVPVLFFRWFWDGVVRAITFENVCGGISVLLIVYFYLTNNVSGSKYGTNTQTTNYVGLVVFEGGLYLLFLFAEHFKKPLYWICMGSLLLIPLFRVGGSQDFCMRVSIPALFVIMIMIQQSLLGKADQKTAAEIAEMPAVPETPVRDAVEPEWDAKAPEWDAEAPVRVPLIPDARNRTVLTEGEKKLVHTFLIIFLLIGSVVPIQEISRSVVFTLPAYEVTKSAMISAGTALQDSENPVLVSVGKSILKQSQYGITWTDSVKTLDKSGTDLSNFMGPVHDSFFYEYLARQ
;
A
#
# COMPACT_ATOMS: atom_id res chain seq x y z
N MET A 1 16.51 24.63 6.80
CA MET A 1 15.98 24.08 5.51
C MET A 1 15.17 22.80 5.73
N GLY A 2 15.60 21.87 6.59
CA GLY A 2 14.95 20.58 6.84
C GLY A 2 13.49 20.64 7.30
N HIS A 3 13.15 21.51 8.24
CA HIS A 3 11.75 21.63 8.72
C HIS A 3 10.76 22.07 7.65
N LYS A 4 11.17 22.96 6.71
CA LYS A 4 10.30 23.40 5.61
C LYS A 4 10.07 22.26 4.62
N LEU A 5 11.13 21.49 4.31
CA LEU A 5 11.02 20.34 3.42
C LEU A 5 10.08 19.26 4.00
N ASP A 6 10.23 18.92 5.29
CA ASP A 6 9.38 17.90 5.94
C ASP A 6 7.89 18.29 5.88
N ARG A 7 7.57 19.57 6.10
CA ARG A 7 6.20 20.08 5.94
C ARG A 7 5.68 19.96 4.51
N ILE A 8 6.49 20.35 3.52
CA ILE A 8 6.12 20.25 2.11
C ILE A 8 5.87 18.78 1.72
N MET A 9 6.76 17.87 2.11
CA MET A 9 6.63 16.45 1.79
C MET A 9 5.37 15.85 2.41
N TYR A 10 5.01 16.24 3.64
CA TYR A 10 3.75 15.82 4.26
C TYR A 10 2.54 16.36 3.48
N ASP A 11 2.51 17.66 3.20
CA ASP A 11 1.39 18.31 2.53
C ASP A 11 1.19 17.73 1.11
N VAL A 12 2.28 17.52 0.35
CA VAL A 12 2.24 16.88 -0.96
C VAL A 12 1.74 15.44 -0.87
N SER A 13 2.11 14.69 0.18
CA SER A 13 1.62 13.32 0.38
C SER A 13 0.13 13.27 0.68
N VAL A 14 -0.38 14.19 1.48
CA VAL A 14 -1.83 14.33 1.72
C VAL A 14 -2.55 14.66 0.42
N ILE A 15 -2.02 15.61 -0.37
CA ILE A 15 -2.59 15.99 -1.68
C ILE A 15 -2.53 14.80 -2.65
N TYR A 16 -1.45 14.02 -2.67
CA TYR A 16 -1.31 12.85 -3.54
C TYR A 16 -2.45 11.83 -3.33
N ILE A 17 -2.83 11.57 -2.09
CA ILE A 17 -3.94 10.65 -1.76
C ILE A 17 -5.30 11.33 -1.97
N ALA A 18 -5.42 12.62 -1.64
CA ALA A 18 -6.69 13.34 -1.65
C ALA A 18 -7.14 13.78 -3.06
N LEU A 19 -6.20 14.16 -3.93
CA LEU A 19 -6.52 14.70 -5.27
C LEU A 19 -7.37 13.76 -6.12
N PRO A 20 -7.07 12.45 -6.23
CA PRO A 20 -7.93 11.53 -6.97
C PRO A 20 -9.35 11.45 -6.42
N VAL A 21 -9.50 11.46 -5.09
CA VAL A 21 -10.81 11.42 -4.43
C VAL A 21 -11.59 12.71 -4.69
N PHE A 22 -10.93 13.86 -4.61
CA PHE A 22 -11.54 15.15 -4.95
C PHE A 22 -12.04 15.17 -6.40
N ILE A 23 -11.22 14.71 -7.35
CA ILE A 23 -11.59 14.64 -8.77
C ILE A 23 -12.81 13.72 -8.96
N PHE A 24 -12.86 12.58 -8.24
CA PHE A 24 -14.03 11.70 -8.26
C PHE A 24 -15.28 12.42 -7.73
N LEU A 25 -15.21 13.03 -6.56
CA LEU A 25 -16.37 13.73 -5.97
C LEU A 25 -16.89 14.85 -6.87
N ALA A 26 -16.00 15.61 -7.48
CA ALA A 26 -16.37 16.70 -8.37
C ALA A 26 -16.88 16.22 -9.75
N GLY A 27 -16.36 15.10 -10.25
CA GLY A 27 -16.66 14.59 -11.60
C GLY A 27 -17.83 13.63 -11.69
N TRP A 28 -18.09 12.85 -10.62
CA TRP A 28 -19.14 11.82 -10.62
C TRP A 28 -20.45 12.27 -9.99
N LEU A 29 -20.40 13.23 -9.05
CA LEU A 29 -21.60 13.65 -8.32
C LEU A 29 -22.36 14.77 -9.05
N ARG A 30 -23.68 14.79 -8.89
CA ARG A 30 -24.52 15.92 -9.32
C ARG A 30 -24.16 17.18 -8.52
N LEU A 31 -24.24 18.34 -9.13
CA LEU A 31 -23.72 19.59 -8.57
C LEU A 31 -24.27 19.92 -7.17
N VAL A 32 -25.56 19.63 -6.92
CA VAL A 32 -26.19 19.87 -5.61
C VAL A 32 -25.54 19.06 -4.49
N VAL A 33 -25.00 17.87 -4.80
CA VAL A 33 -24.27 17.02 -3.85
C VAL A 33 -22.77 17.32 -3.90
N ALA A 34 -22.22 17.53 -5.10
CA ALA A 34 -20.78 17.75 -5.30
C ALA A 34 -20.27 19.00 -4.56
N ILE A 35 -21.01 20.13 -4.65
CA ILE A 35 -20.55 21.40 -4.07
C ILE A 35 -20.35 21.28 -2.54
N PRO A 36 -21.38 20.90 -1.74
CA PRO A 36 -21.19 20.79 -0.28
C PRO A 36 -20.20 19.71 0.10
N VAL A 37 -20.21 18.55 -0.58
CA VAL A 37 -19.28 17.45 -0.27
C VAL A 37 -17.82 17.84 -0.59
N CYS A 38 -17.57 18.48 -1.73
CA CYS A 38 -16.23 18.98 -2.07
C CYS A 38 -15.76 20.07 -1.11
N ALA A 39 -16.65 20.96 -0.65
CA ALA A 39 -16.31 21.97 0.35
C ALA A 39 -15.88 21.31 1.68
N VAL A 40 -16.68 20.38 2.20
CA VAL A 40 -16.37 19.61 3.42
C VAL A 40 -15.06 18.84 3.25
N PHE A 41 -14.85 18.21 2.09
CA PHE A 41 -13.64 17.48 1.78
C PHE A 41 -12.40 18.38 1.81
N LEU A 42 -12.43 19.54 1.13
CA LEU A 42 -11.31 20.49 1.09
C LEU A 42 -10.99 21.06 2.47
N ILE A 43 -12.02 21.39 3.27
CA ILE A 43 -11.84 21.81 4.66
C ILE A 43 -11.15 20.69 5.46
N SER A 44 -11.58 19.43 5.30
CA SER A 44 -11.00 18.27 5.98
C SER A 44 -9.53 18.04 5.59
N VAL A 45 -9.19 18.17 4.31
CA VAL A 45 -7.79 18.13 3.82
C VAL A 45 -6.97 19.24 4.46
N PHE A 46 -7.48 20.46 4.49
CA PHE A 46 -6.79 21.59 5.10
C PHE A 46 -6.56 21.39 6.60
N LEU A 47 -7.55 20.89 7.33
CA LEU A 47 -7.43 20.58 8.76
C LEU A 47 -6.44 19.44 9.00
N MET A 48 -6.43 18.41 8.16
CA MET A 48 -5.43 17.35 8.20
C MET A 48 -4.02 17.89 7.97
N MET A 49 -3.82 18.79 7.00
CA MET A 49 -2.54 19.46 6.76
C MET A 49 -2.11 20.36 7.93
N LYS A 50 -3.05 20.97 8.65
CA LYS A 50 -2.74 21.68 9.90
C LYS A 50 -2.30 20.76 11.04
N ASN A 51 -2.87 19.56 11.14
CA ASN A 51 -2.54 18.55 12.15
C ASN A 51 -1.33 17.68 11.77
N ARG A 52 -0.35 18.27 11.07
CA ARG A 52 0.86 17.57 10.64
C ARG A 52 1.72 17.09 11.81
N PRO A 53 2.51 16.03 11.61
CA PRO A 53 3.47 15.57 12.61
C PRO A 53 4.57 16.62 12.86
N GLU A 54 5.25 16.52 14.01
CA GLU A 54 6.39 17.38 14.31
C GLU A 54 7.47 17.23 13.23
N PRO A 55 7.98 18.35 12.68
CA PRO A 55 8.93 18.29 11.59
C PRO A 55 10.29 17.75 12.04
N VAL A 56 10.88 16.90 11.24
CA VAL A 56 12.23 16.36 11.47
C VAL A 56 13.26 17.30 10.83
N ALA A 57 14.29 17.65 11.60
CA ALA A 57 15.44 18.38 11.06
C ALA A 57 16.41 17.39 10.38
N TRP A 58 16.68 17.64 9.11
CA TRP A 58 17.63 16.85 8.34
C TRP A 58 18.98 17.56 8.25
N HIS A 59 20.02 16.94 8.77
CA HIS A 59 21.41 17.34 8.58
C HIS A 59 22.08 16.31 7.68
N LEU A 60 22.01 16.54 6.36
CA LEU A 60 22.47 15.58 5.37
C LEU A 60 23.95 15.77 5.05
N THR A 61 24.73 14.74 5.23
CA THR A 61 26.12 14.65 4.77
C THR A 61 26.20 14.48 3.25
N LYS A 62 27.37 14.74 2.65
CA LYS A 62 27.60 14.50 1.21
C LYS A 62 27.34 13.04 0.81
N ALA A 63 27.62 12.07 1.69
CA ALA A 63 27.35 10.66 1.45
C ALA A 63 25.83 10.37 1.43
N GLN A 64 25.07 10.96 2.33
CA GLN A 64 23.61 10.83 2.35
C GLN A 64 22.96 11.47 1.12
N TRP A 65 23.45 12.64 0.65
CA TRP A 65 22.98 13.24 -0.59
C TRP A 65 23.22 12.33 -1.80
N ARG A 66 24.41 11.71 -1.90
CA ARG A 66 24.68 10.70 -2.94
C ARG A 66 23.72 9.51 -2.85
N GLY A 67 23.42 9.04 -1.63
CA GLY A 67 22.44 7.99 -1.39
C GLY A 67 21.04 8.36 -1.86
N ILE A 68 20.59 9.59 -1.59
CA ILE A 68 19.28 10.11 -2.05
C ILE A 68 19.24 10.17 -3.58
N ILE A 69 20.28 10.72 -4.24
CA ILE A 69 20.33 10.79 -5.70
C ILE A 69 20.30 9.38 -6.32
N ALA A 70 21.09 8.45 -5.80
CA ALA A 70 21.06 7.06 -6.24
C ALA A 70 19.67 6.43 -6.05
N SER A 71 19.01 6.71 -4.93
CA SER A 71 17.63 6.26 -4.66
C SER A 71 16.65 6.80 -5.70
N LEU A 72 16.72 8.08 -6.05
CA LEU A 72 15.84 8.69 -7.08
C LEU A 72 16.06 8.05 -8.44
N ILE A 73 17.32 7.76 -8.82
CA ILE A 73 17.64 7.08 -10.08
C ILE A 73 17.07 5.65 -10.08
N LEU A 74 17.26 4.90 -9.00
CA LEU A 74 16.72 3.54 -8.87
C LEU A 74 15.18 3.53 -8.96
N LEU A 75 14.51 4.47 -8.30
CA LEU A 75 13.06 4.59 -8.38
C LEU A 75 12.58 4.95 -9.79
N ALA A 76 13.25 5.86 -10.49
CA ALA A 76 12.91 6.21 -11.86
C ALA A 76 13.04 5.00 -12.79
N ILE A 77 14.13 4.22 -12.67
CA ILE A 77 14.34 2.99 -13.42
C ILE A 77 13.25 1.94 -13.07
N TRP A 78 12.92 1.78 -11.80
CA TRP A 78 11.93 0.81 -11.34
C TRP A 78 10.53 1.13 -11.90
N VAL A 79 10.11 2.41 -11.85
CA VAL A 79 8.86 2.86 -12.47
C VAL A 79 8.90 2.70 -13.98
N PHE A 80 10.04 2.98 -14.62
CA PHE A 80 10.17 2.81 -16.07
C PHE A 80 9.86 1.37 -16.48
N PHE A 81 10.46 0.39 -15.83
CA PHE A 81 10.24 -1.03 -16.14
C PHE A 81 8.92 -1.60 -15.59
N SER A 82 8.17 -0.84 -14.79
CA SER A 82 6.84 -1.29 -14.33
C SER A 82 5.75 -1.26 -15.42
N GLY A 83 6.02 -0.64 -16.57
CA GLY A 83 5.06 -0.47 -17.67
C GLY A 83 4.14 0.74 -17.53
N GLN A 84 4.17 1.44 -16.40
CA GLN A 84 3.36 2.64 -16.19
C GLN A 84 3.86 3.77 -17.08
N GLY A 85 2.93 4.40 -17.78
CA GLY A 85 3.27 5.39 -18.82
C GLY A 85 3.52 4.79 -20.20
N GLY A 86 3.57 3.46 -20.33
CA GLY A 86 3.73 2.79 -21.62
C GLY A 86 5.12 2.85 -22.24
N PHE A 87 6.15 3.24 -21.48
CA PHE A 87 7.55 3.34 -21.98
C PHE A 87 8.27 1.99 -22.04
N SER A 88 7.72 0.96 -21.40
CA SER A 88 8.29 -0.37 -21.30
C SER A 88 7.21 -1.44 -21.49
N PHE A 89 7.62 -2.69 -21.40
CA PHE A 89 6.72 -3.84 -21.47
C PHE A 89 5.56 -3.71 -20.48
N GLN A 90 4.36 -3.99 -20.98
CA GLN A 90 3.13 -4.05 -20.20
C GLN A 90 2.63 -5.48 -20.16
N ASN A 91 2.39 -6.02 -18.97
CA ASN A 91 1.83 -7.36 -18.79
C ASN A 91 0.36 -7.44 -19.24
N SER A 92 -0.23 -8.64 -19.22
CA SER A 92 -1.58 -8.90 -19.72
C SER A 92 -2.68 -8.03 -19.09
N ASP A 93 -2.52 -7.63 -17.84
CA ASP A 93 -3.51 -6.81 -17.14
C ASP A 93 -3.62 -5.39 -17.71
N TYR A 94 -2.56 -4.91 -18.36
CA TYR A 94 -2.58 -3.57 -18.94
C TYR A 94 -3.60 -3.40 -20.06
N GLN A 95 -4.04 -4.47 -20.71
CA GLN A 95 -5.12 -4.37 -21.71
C GLN A 95 -6.40 -3.76 -21.09
N TYR A 96 -6.74 -4.15 -19.85
CA TYR A 96 -7.92 -3.61 -19.15
C TYR A 96 -7.64 -2.25 -18.53
N ARG A 97 -6.46 -2.09 -17.96
CA ARG A 97 -6.06 -0.84 -17.28
C ARG A 97 -5.94 0.31 -18.26
N ASN A 98 -5.36 0.06 -19.42
CA ASN A 98 -5.28 1.04 -20.50
C ASN A 98 -6.66 1.32 -21.09
N ALA A 99 -7.55 0.32 -21.19
CA ALA A 99 -8.92 0.51 -21.64
C ALA A 99 -9.72 1.40 -20.69
N ILE A 100 -9.66 1.15 -19.38
CA ILE A 100 -10.26 2.02 -18.34
C ILE A 100 -9.70 3.44 -18.46
N PHE A 101 -8.38 3.57 -18.56
CA PHE A 101 -7.74 4.88 -18.65
C PHE A 101 -8.16 5.64 -19.92
N ARG A 102 -8.26 4.93 -21.05
CA ARG A 102 -8.75 5.48 -22.31
C ARG A 102 -10.18 5.98 -22.21
N ASP A 103 -11.05 5.18 -21.57
CA ASP A 103 -12.44 5.57 -21.37
C ASP A 103 -12.59 6.78 -20.43
N LEU A 104 -11.79 6.84 -19.37
CA LEU A 104 -11.75 8.01 -18.49
C LEU A 104 -11.30 9.29 -19.20
N ILE A 105 -10.43 9.19 -20.21
CA ILE A 105 -9.98 10.32 -21.01
C ILE A 105 -11.07 10.73 -22.03
N ASN A 106 -11.63 9.79 -22.76
CA ASN A 106 -12.43 10.06 -23.95
C ASN A 106 -13.92 10.25 -23.66
N LYS A 107 -14.45 9.64 -22.58
CA LYS A 107 -15.89 9.72 -22.24
C LYS A 107 -16.17 10.81 -21.22
N SER A 108 -17.41 11.27 -21.17
CA SER A 108 -17.91 12.12 -20.07
C SER A 108 -17.92 11.35 -18.75
N TRP A 109 -17.88 12.07 -17.63
CA TRP A 109 -17.98 11.49 -16.29
C TRP A 109 -19.36 11.76 -15.69
N PRO A 110 -20.00 10.75 -15.07
CA PRO A 110 -19.61 9.32 -14.96
C PRO A 110 -19.52 8.62 -16.32
N VAL A 111 -18.63 7.61 -16.41
CA VAL A 111 -18.46 6.85 -17.68
C VAL A 111 -19.60 5.85 -17.82
N ILE A 112 -20.38 5.99 -18.89
CA ILE A 112 -21.55 5.17 -19.19
C ILE A 112 -21.32 4.44 -20.52
N TYR A 113 -21.80 3.21 -20.61
CA TYR A 113 -21.75 2.34 -21.77
C TYR A 113 -23.17 1.97 -22.19
N ALA A 114 -23.43 2.00 -23.51
CA ALA A 114 -24.66 1.44 -24.06
C ALA A 114 -24.54 -0.09 -24.15
N ASN A 115 -25.54 -0.83 -23.69
CA ASN A 115 -25.50 -2.29 -23.65
C ASN A 115 -25.46 -2.93 -25.05
N SER A 116 -25.92 -2.23 -26.09
CA SER A 116 -25.79 -2.65 -27.48
C SER A 116 -24.34 -2.83 -27.96
N SER A 117 -23.37 -2.21 -27.23
CA SER A 117 -21.93 -2.37 -27.49
C SER A 117 -21.29 -3.49 -26.65
N LEU A 118 -22.04 -4.12 -25.74
CA LEU A 118 -21.55 -5.16 -24.84
C LEU A 118 -21.76 -6.56 -25.43
N ASN A 119 -20.83 -7.47 -25.17
CA ASN A 119 -20.97 -8.88 -25.54
C ASN A 119 -22.12 -9.55 -24.76
N ALA A 120 -22.65 -10.68 -25.30
CA ALA A 120 -23.79 -11.40 -24.72
C ALA A 120 -23.67 -11.73 -23.22
N VAL A 121 -22.46 -11.99 -22.72
CA VAL A 121 -22.17 -12.22 -21.29
C VAL A 121 -22.37 -10.94 -20.47
N SER A 122 -22.01 -9.80 -21.04
CA SER A 122 -22.13 -8.49 -20.37
C SER A 122 -23.56 -7.94 -20.44
N SER A 123 -24.35 -8.34 -21.43
CA SER A 123 -25.76 -7.93 -21.53
C SER A 123 -26.66 -8.57 -20.47
N SER A 124 -26.29 -9.76 -19.95
CA SER A 124 -26.98 -10.39 -18.82
C SER A 124 -26.78 -9.64 -17.48
N ILE A 125 -25.71 -8.85 -17.40
CA ILE A 125 -25.33 -8.06 -16.22
C ILE A 125 -26.17 -6.79 -16.10
N ALA A 126 -26.58 -6.25 -17.21
CA ALA A 126 -27.28 -4.96 -17.28
C ALA A 126 -28.76 -5.01 -16.86
N GLY A 127 -29.29 -6.20 -16.61
CA GLY A 127 -30.72 -6.35 -16.26
C GLY A 127 -31.63 -5.79 -17.35
N ALA A 128 -32.74 -5.17 -16.95
CA ALA A 128 -33.70 -4.54 -17.87
C ALA A 128 -33.21 -3.20 -18.46
N SER A 129 -32.04 -2.70 -18.04
CA SER A 129 -31.55 -1.39 -18.48
C SER A 129 -30.62 -1.54 -19.70
N ASN A 130 -30.76 -0.61 -20.66
CA ASN A 130 -29.90 -0.57 -21.84
C ASN A 130 -28.53 0.12 -21.58
N LEU A 131 -28.23 0.45 -20.31
CA LEU A 131 -27.04 1.22 -19.94
C LEU A 131 -26.33 0.58 -18.75
N SER A 132 -24.99 0.62 -18.77
CA SER A 132 -24.13 0.23 -17.65
C SER A 132 -23.15 1.36 -17.31
N ILE A 133 -22.74 1.46 -16.05
CA ILE A 133 -21.79 2.46 -15.57
C ILE A 133 -20.47 1.80 -15.18
N LEU A 134 -19.35 2.48 -15.45
CA LEU A 134 -18.04 2.08 -14.94
C LEU A 134 -18.05 2.13 -13.41
N THR A 135 -17.84 0.98 -12.78
CA THR A 135 -17.79 0.81 -11.33
C THR A 135 -16.53 0.05 -10.95
N TYR A 136 -15.48 0.82 -10.62
CA TYR A 136 -14.15 0.27 -10.32
C TYR A 136 -13.37 1.25 -9.44
N TYR A 137 -12.31 0.80 -8.77
CA TYR A 137 -11.42 1.64 -7.96
C TYR A 137 -10.46 2.45 -8.85
N ILE A 138 -10.97 3.54 -9.40
CA ILE A 138 -10.36 4.34 -10.47
C ILE A 138 -9.43 5.45 -10.01
N ALA A 139 -9.25 5.64 -8.70
CA ALA A 139 -8.54 6.79 -8.13
C ALA A 139 -7.20 7.08 -8.81
N PHE A 140 -6.36 6.06 -9.00
CA PHE A 140 -5.01 6.22 -9.54
C PHE A 140 -4.98 6.92 -10.91
N TRP A 141 -5.96 6.65 -11.78
CA TRP A 141 -5.98 7.18 -13.14
C TRP A 141 -6.59 8.58 -13.26
N LEU A 142 -7.39 9.03 -12.30
CA LEU A 142 -8.16 10.26 -12.42
C LEU A 142 -7.33 11.53 -12.68
N PRO A 143 -6.19 11.76 -11.97
CA PRO A 143 -5.35 12.92 -12.28
C PRO A 143 -4.78 12.86 -13.70
N GLY A 144 -4.31 11.69 -14.12
CA GLY A 144 -3.81 11.47 -15.49
C GLY A 144 -4.91 11.60 -16.55
N ALA A 145 -6.14 11.17 -16.24
CA ALA A 145 -7.27 11.31 -17.15
C ALA A 145 -7.66 12.79 -17.39
N LEU A 146 -7.57 13.64 -16.36
CA LEU A 146 -7.73 15.11 -16.55
C LEU A 146 -6.68 15.67 -17.48
N VAL A 147 -5.41 15.30 -17.29
CA VAL A 147 -4.33 15.69 -18.21
C VAL A 147 -4.63 15.18 -19.63
N GLY A 148 -5.10 13.94 -19.74
CA GLY A 148 -5.46 13.34 -21.04
C GLY A 148 -6.63 14.03 -21.74
N LYS A 149 -7.64 14.49 -21.00
CA LYS A 149 -8.75 15.29 -21.56
C LYS A 149 -8.28 16.60 -22.17
N LEU A 150 -7.21 17.20 -21.63
CA LEU A 150 -6.67 18.47 -22.10
C LEU A 150 -5.59 18.31 -23.17
N PHE A 151 -4.72 17.31 -23.04
CA PHE A 151 -3.49 17.20 -23.83
C PHE A 151 -3.34 15.85 -24.56
N GLY A 152 -4.34 14.98 -24.48
CA GLY A 152 -4.37 13.71 -25.18
C GLY A 152 -3.62 12.56 -24.51
N TRP A 153 -3.61 11.41 -25.18
CA TRP A 153 -3.17 10.12 -24.67
C TRP A 153 -1.71 10.09 -24.22
N TYR A 154 -0.80 10.66 -25.02
CA TYR A 154 0.63 10.63 -24.71
C TYR A 154 0.98 11.46 -23.47
N ALA A 155 0.40 12.65 -23.35
CA ALA A 155 0.57 13.47 -22.16
C ALA A 155 0.02 12.80 -20.91
N ALA A 156 -1.12 12.13 -21.01
CA ALA A 156 -1.72 11.37 -19.93
C ALA A 156 -0.82 10.23 -19.45
N ASN A 157 -0.25 9.46 -20.36
CA ASN A 157 0.66 8.36 -20.04
C ASN A 157 1.97 8.86 -19.42
N THR A 158 2.55 9.93 -19.99
CA THR A 158 3.74 10.58 -19.39
C THR A 158 3.43 11.06 -17.97
N PHE A 159 2.25 11.63 -17.76
CA PHE A 159 1.81 12.02 -16.43
C PHE A 159 1.68 10.84 -15.48
N LEU A 160 1.14 9.68 -15.91
CA LEU A 160 1.07 8.48 -15.05
C LEU A 160 2.45 8.00 -14.59
N TYR A 161 3.44 8.02 -15.48
CA TYR A 161 4.83 7.73 -15.11
C TYR A 161 5.32 8.68 -14.01
N LEU A 162 5.18 9.99 -14.23
CA LEU A 162 5.59 11.02 -13.26
C LEU A 162 4.81 10.93 -11.95
N TRP A 163 3.51 10.61 -12.02
CA TRP A 163 2.65 10.42 -10.86
C TRP A 163 3.10 9.23 -10.01
N SER A 164 3.41 8.11 -10.64
CA SER A 164 3.94 6.93 -9.97
C SER A 164 5.31 7.20 -9.35
N PHE A 165 6.19 7.86 -10.11
CA PHE A 165 7.51 8.26 -9.61
C PHE A 165 7.38 9.17 -8.39
N LEU A 166 6.53 10.20 -8.45
CA LEU A 166 6.25 11.09 -7.31
C LEU A 166 5.78 10.28 -6.09
N GLY A 167 4.82 9.36 -6.27
CA GLY A 167 4.34 8.50 -5.18
C GLY A 167 5.46 7.72 -4.51
N LEU A 168 6.36 7.12 -5.28
CA LEU A 168 7.51 6.37 -4.75
C LEU A 168 8.57 7.27 -4.09
N VAL A 169 8.77 8.49 -4.59
CA VAL A 169 9.64 9.49 -3.94
C VAL A 169 9.07 9.85 -2.56
N LEU A 170 7.76 10.07 -2.45
CA LEU A 170 7.10 10.35 -1.17
C LEU A 170 7.21 9.17 -0.20
N ILE A 171 6.99 7.94 -0.69
CA ILE A 171 7.18 6.70 0.09
C ILE A 171 8.61 6.62 0.62
N SER A 172 9.60 6.81 -0.25
CA SER A 172 11.02 6.74 0.15
C SER A 172 11.39 7.83 1.15
N TYR A 173 10.84 9.03 1.00
CA TYR A 173 11.02 10.11 1.97
C TYR A 173 10.52 9.70 3.37
N PHE A 174 9.30 9.15 3.46
CA PHE A 174 8.74 8.73 4.74
C PHE A 174 9.38 7.46 5.30
N LEU A 175 9.92 6.57 4.46
CA LEU A 175 10.79 5.48 4.90
C LEU A 175 12.06 6.04 5.56
N PHE A 176 12.76 6.96 4.89
CA PHE A 176 13.94 7.62 5.47
C PHE A 176 13.61 8.33 6.80
N ARG A 177 12.47 9.00 6.86
CA ARG A 177 11.97 9.66 8.08
C ARG A 177 11.73 8.65 9.20
N THR A 178 11.08 7.53 8.90
CA THR A 178 10.76 6.46 9.87
C THR A 178 12.02 5.76 10.37
N LEU A 179 13.01 5.56 9.48
CA LEU A 179 14.30 4.93 9.81
C LEU A 179 15.33 5.91 10.40
N ARG A 180 15.07 7.22 10.30
CA ARG A 180 16.06 8.28 10.58
C ARG A 180 17.37 8.08 9.81
N ASN A 181 17.30 7.46 8.65
CA ASN A 181 18.43 7.10 7.82
C ASN A 181 18.06 7.19 6.33
N SER A 182 18.79 8.01 5.57
CA SER A 182 18.62 8.19 4.12
C SER A 182 19.55 7.27 3.31
N SER A 183 19.63 6.02 3.69
CA SER A 183 20.45 5.02 3.00
C SER A 183 19.78 4.54 1.71
N VAL A 184 20.54 4.42 0.63
CA VAL A 184 20.08 3.80 -0.62
C VAL A 184 19.59 2.37 -0.42
N TRP A 185 20.12 1.66 0.57
CA TRP A 185 19.70 0.30 0.90
C TRP A 185 18.24 0.22 1.31
N SER A 186 17.66 1.31 1.85
CA SER A 186 16.22 1.35 2.13
C SER A 186 15.38 1.22 0.85
N VAL A 187 15.82 1.87 -0.24
CA VAL A 187 15.15 1.76 -1.55
C VAL A 187 15.44 0.42 -2.21
N VAL A 188 16.67 -0.11 -2.06
CA VAL A 188 17.00 -1.46 -2.53
C VAL A 188 16.10 -2.51 -1.87
N ILE A 189 15.95 -2.46 -0.55
CA ILE A 189 15.04 -3.37 0.16
C ILE A 189 13.58 -3.15 -0.29
N LEU A 190 13.14 -1.90 -0.48
CA LEU A 190 11.81 -1.61 -1.00
C LEU A 190 11.54 -2.30 -2.35
N ILE A 191 12.50 -2.25 -3.27
CA ILE A 191 12.39 -2.84 -4.62
C ILE A 191 12.42 -4.37 -4.55
N PHE A 192 13.37 -4.93 -3.79
CA PHE A 192 13.67 -6.37 -3.81
C PHE A 192 13.01 -7.17 -2.69
N PHE A 193 12.17 -6.55 -1.86
CA PHE A 193 11.45 -7.26 -0.81
C PHE A 193 10.40 -8.20 -1.38
N SER A 194 10.49 -9.47 -0.97
CA SER A 194 9.51 -10.53 -1.25
C SER A 194 9.57 -11.59 -0.14
N GLY A 195 8.57 -12.47 -0.11
CA GLY A 195 8.71 -13.77 0.53
C GLY A 195 9.75 -14.66 -0.17
N MET A 196 9.94 -15.84 0.36
CA MET A 196 10.87 -16.82 -0.20
C MET A 196 10.15 -17.80 -1.14
N ASP A 197 9.31 -17.28 -2.02
CA ASP A 197 8.50 -18.01 -3.01
C ASP A 197 9.30 -19.05 -3.78
N ILE A 198 10.55 -18.75 -4.12
CA ILE A 198 11.43 -19.65 -4.86
C ILE A 198 11.63 -20.98 -4.14
N LEU A 199 11.66 -21.00 -2.80
CA LEU A 199 11.78 -22.23 -2.03
C LEU A 199 10.51 -23.09 -2.16
N GLY A 200 9.34 -22.44 -2.08
CA GLY A 200 8.06 -23.10 -2.28
C GLY A 200 7.91 -23.63 -3.72
N TYR A 201 8.32 -22.84 -4.71
CA TYR A 201 8.30 -23.24 -6.11
C TYR A 201 9.18 -24.48 -6.37
N ILE A 202 10.44 -24.47 -5.91
CA ILE A 202 11.35 -25.61 -6.05
C ILE A 202 10.80 -26.86 -5.35
N LEU A 203 10.20 -26.69 -4.16
CA LEU A 203 9.62 -27.79 -3.41
C LEU A 203 8.46 -28.48 -4.17
N ILE A 204 7.53 -27.67 -4.72
CA ILE A 204 6.37 -28.20 -5.45
C ILE A 204 6.76 -28.78 -6.82
N THR A 205 7.68 -28.13 -7.51
CA THR A 205 8.13 -28.57 -8.83
C THR A 205 9.18 -29.69 -8.78
N LYS A 206 9.48 -30.22 -7.57
CA LYS A 206 10.47 -31.29 -7.34
C LYS A 206 11.85 -30.94 -7.87
N GLY A 207 12.32 -29.73 -7.56
CA GLY A 207 13.66 -29.26 -7.90
C GLY A 207 13.80 -28.58 -9.26
N LYS A 208 12.73 -28.33 -9.99
CA LYS A 208 12.83 -27.58 -11.26
C LYS A 208 13.07 -26.10 -10.96
N LEU A 209 13.95 -25.48 -11.74
CA LEU A 209 14.15 -24.04 -11.70
C LEU A 209 13.07 -23.34 -12.54
N PRO A 210 12.61 -22.13 -12.15
CA PRO A 210 11.62 -21.39 -12.90
C PRO A 210 12.17 -20.92 -14.25
N GLY A 211 11.35 -21.02 -15.29
CA GLY A 211 11.62 -20.40 -16.57
C GLY A 211 11.38 -18.89 -16.56
N PRO A 212 11.80 -18.18 -17.64
CA PRO A 212 11.67 -16.71 -17.70
C PRO A 212 10.23 -16.19 -17.63
N ILE A 213 9.24 -17.01 -17.99
CA ILE A 213 7.82 -16.64 -18.06
C ILE A 213 7.00 -17.25 -16.91
N ASP A 214 7.60 -18.09 -16.06
CA ASP A 214 6.88 -18.72 -14.97
C ASP A 214 6.53 -17.67 -13.89
N HIS A 215 5.38 -17.87 -13.26
CA HIS A 215 4.95 -17.05 -12.13
C HIS A 215 5.32 -17.77 -10.83
N ILE A 216 6.49 -17.43 -10.27
CA ILE A 216 7.01 -18.08 -9.06
C ILE A 216 6.02 -17.93 -7.88
N GLU A 217 5.41 -16.77 -7.71
CA GLU A 217 4.50 -16.48 -6.60
C GLU A 217 3.21 -17.34 -6.58
N TRP A 218 2.89 -18.06 -7.66
CA TRP A 218 1.67 -18.88 -7.72
C TRP A 218 1.84 -20.32 -7.21
N TRP A 219 3.00 -20.62 -6.67
CA TRP A 219 3.36 -21.97 -6.26
C TRP A 219 2.40 -22.60 -5.23
N SER A 220 1.81 -21.82 -4.33
CA SER A 220 0.92 -22.31 -3.28
C SER A 220 -0.56 -22.35 -3.66
N GLY A 221 -0.94 -21.79 -4.80
CA GLY A 221 -2.35 -21.53 -5.15
C GLY A 221 -2.97 -20.37 -4.37
N MET A 222 -2.23 -19.78 -3.41
CA MET A 222 -2.48 -18.54 -2.71
C MET A 222 -1.28 -17.63 -2.95
N GLN A 223 -1.39 -16.33 -2.75
CA GLN A 223 -0.32 -15.42 -3.13
C GLN A 223 -0.12 -14.32 -2.09
N TYR A 224 1.13 -14.17 -1.67
CA TYR A 224 1.67 -12.95 -1.10
C TYR A 224 2.70 -12.41 -2.08
N SER A 225 2.57 -11.16 -2.48
CA SER A 225 3.38 -10.66 -3.60
C SER A 225 4.54 -9.81 -3.16
N SER A 226 5.63 -9.91 -3.94
CA SER A 226 6.76 -9.01 -3.86
C SER A 226 6.34 -7.56 -4.11
N ASN A 227 7.09 -6.62 -3.59
CA ASN A 227 6.83 -5.20 -3.87
C ASN A 227 6.96 -4.88 -5.36
N THR A 228 7.86 -5.54 -6.07
CA THR A 228 7.99 -5.36 -7.53
C THR A 228 6.79 -5.92 -8.28
N THR A 229 6.31 -7.11 -7.93
CA THR A 229 5.07 -7.64 -8.51
C THR A 229 3.89 -6.71 -8.23
N LEU A 230 3.76 -6.21 -6.99
CA LEU A 230 2.70 -5.28 -6.63
C LEU A 230 2.77 -3.98 -7.46
N LEU A 231 3.96 -3.42 -7.67
CA LEU A 231 4.12 -2.23 -8.50
C LEU A 231 3.84 -2.50 -9.98
N PHE A 232 4.22 -3.67 -10.51
CA PHE A 232 4.10 -3.99 -11.93
C PHE A 232 2.69 -4.46 -12.32
N TRP A 233 2.00 -5.13 -11.39
CA TRP A 233 0.69 -5.74 -11.65
C TRP A 233 -0.49 -5.01 -11.01
N VAL A 234 -0.34 -4.39 -9.84
CA VAL A 234 -1.43 -3.76 -9.06
C VAL A 234 -1.09 -2.37 -8.52
N PHE A 235 -0.28 -1.61 -9.27
CA PHE A 235 0.22 -0.28 -8.91
C PHE A 235 -0.88 0.69 -8.47
N ASN A 236 -2.04 0.61 -9.09
CA ASN A 236 -3.19 1.47 -8.83
C ASN A 236 -3.74 1.36 -7.42
N GLN A 237 -3.50 0.24 -6.74
CA GLN A 237 -3.86 0.04 -5.33
C GLN A 237 -2.66 0.20 -4.40
N THR A 238 -1.46 -0.12 -4.87
CA THR A 238 -0.26 -0.30 -4.05
C THR A 238 0.34 1.02 -3.57
N ILE A 239 0.60 1.97 -4.48
CA ILE A 239 1.36 3.20 -4.17
C ILE A 239 0.66 4.04 -3.09
N ALA A 240 -0.65 4.27 -3.25
CA ALA A 240 -1.41 5.05 -2.28
C ALA A 240 -1.48 4.37 -0.90
N ILE A 241 -1.58 3.05 -0.86
CA ILE A 241 -1.62 2.26 0.38
C ILE A 241 -0.28 2.31 1.11
N TRP A 242 0.84 2.09 0.43
CA TRP A 242 2.18 2.20 1.02
C TRP A 242 2.42 3.59 1.61
N LEU A 243 2.06 4.63 0.86
CA LEU A 243 2.17 6.00 1.34
C LEU A 243 1.29 6.25 2.58
N ALA A 244 0.05 5.75 2.56
CA ALA A 244 -0.88 5.90 3.67
C ALA A 244 -0.40 5.18 4.94
N ILE A 245 0.19 3.98 4.84
CA ILE A 245 0.79 3.28 5.98
C ILE A 245 1.85 4.16 6.65
N LEU A 246 2.75 4.71 5.84
CA LEU A 246 3.81 5.58 6.34
C LEU A 246 3.27 6.87 6.95
N LEU A 247 2.25 7.48 6.34
CA LEU A 247 1.57 8.63 6.92
C LEU A 247 0.91 8.28 8.26
N ILE A 248 0.16 7.17 8.34
CA ILE A 248 -0.49 6.70 9.57
C ILE A 248 0.53 6.44 10.69
N MET A 249 1.64 5.78 10.38
CA MET A 249 2.70 5.56 11.36
C MET A 249 3.29 6.87 11.90
N ASN A 250 3.34 7.91 11.07
CA ASN A 250 3.89 9.22 11.41
C ASN A 250 2.86 10.23 11.95
N LEU A 251 1.54 9.95 11.92
CA LEU A 251 0.53 10.85 12.48
C LEU A 251 0.79 11.11 13.98
N LYS A 252 0.59 12.37 14.40
CA LYS A 252 0.72 12.79 15.80
C LYS A 252 -0.36 12.16 16.70
N ASN A 253 -1.59 12.08 16.18
CA ASN A 253 -2.77 11.59 16.89
C ASN A 253 -3.81 11.03 15.90
N ALA A 254 -4.95 10.54 16.41
CA ALA A 254 -6.03 9.97 15.61
C ALA A 254 -6.97 11.03 14.97
N ARG A 255 -6.70 12.33 15.10
CA ARG A 255 -7.61 13.41 14.72
C ARG A 255 -8.06 13.36 13.26
N SER A 256 -7.17 13.02 12.32
CA SER A 256 -7.49 12.92 10.89
C SER A 256 -7.34 11.49 10.36
N LEU A 257 -7.25 10.51 11.26
CA LEU A 257 -6.92 9.12 10.92
C LEU A 257 -8.02 8.45 10.09
N PHE A 258 -9.28 8.59 10.52
CA PHE A 258 -10.40 7.98 9.82
C PHE A 258 -10.65 8.66 8.46
N PHE A 259 -10.45 9.97 8.36
CA PHE A 259 -10.55 10.69 7.09
C PHE A 259 -9.50 10.18 6.08
N LEU A 260 -8.23 10.04 6.51
CA LEU A 260 -7.19 9.45 5.68
C LEU A 260 -7.57 8.02 5.25
N TYR A 261 -8.04 7.21 6.19
CA TYR A 261 -8.45 5.84 5.90
C TYR A 261 -9.62 5.77 4.91
N ALA A 262 -10.66 6.60 5.07
CA ALA A 262 -11.81 6.63 4.19
C ALA A 262 -11.45 6.93 2.72
N MET A 263 -10.47 7.81 2.49
CA MET A 263 -9.99 8.11 1.13
C MET A 263 -9.41 6.88 0.41
N LEU A 264 -8.87 5.92 1.15
CA LEU A 264 -8.22 4.73 0.58
C LEU A 264 -9.20 3.74 -0.06
N LEU A 265 -10.49 3.81 0.28
CA LEU A 265 -11.50 2.91 -0.29
C LEU A 265 -11.60 3.05 -1.81
N LEU A 266 -11.49 4.27 -2.36
CA LEU A 266 -11.48 4.51 -3.80
C LEU A 266 -10.18 4.07 -4.47
N HIS A 267 -9.07 4.00 -3.73
CA HIS A 267 -7.78 3.50 -4.23
C HIS A 267 -7.75 1.97 -4.31
N GLY A 268 -8.40 1.25 -3.39
CA GLY A 268 -8.46 -0.21 -3.44
C GLY A 268 -9.22 -0.81 -2.26
N PRO A 269 -10.36 -1.46 -2.50
CA PRO A 269 -11.20 -2.03 -1.43
C PRO A 269 -10.50 -3.12 -0.62
N PHE A 270 -9.75 -4.00 -1.25
CA PHE A 270 -9.06 -5.09 -0.58
C PHE A 270 -7.91 -4.61 0.32
N PRO A 271 -6.95 -3.80 -0.16
CA PRO A 271 -5.95 -3.23 0.73
C PRO A 271 -6.55 -2.30 1.81
N PHE A 272 -7.65 -1.60 1.51
CA PHE A 272 -8.42 -0.85 2.51
C PHE A 272 -8.84 -1.76 3.66
N LEU A 273 -9.42 -2.94 3.37
CA LEU A 273 -9.77 -3.91 4.40
C LEU A 273 -8.53 -4.37 5.21
N GLY A 274 -7.43 -4.66 4.52
CA GLY A 274 -6.16 -5.06 5.15
C GLY A 274 -5.53 -3.99 6.05
N MET A 275 -5.84 -2.72 5.80
CA MET A 275 -5.39 -1.59 6.62
C MET A 275 -6.11 -1.48 7.96
N LEU A 276 -7.32 -2.02 8.10
CA LEU A 276 -8.17 -1.82 9.27
C LEU A 276 -7.48 -2.12 10.61
N PRO A 277 -6.76 -3.26 10.79
CA PRO A 277 -6.07 -3.54 12.06
C PRO A 277 -4.99 -2.50 12.39
N ILE A 278 -4.30 -1.96 11.38
CA ILE A 278 -3.26 -0.93 11.54
C ILE A 278 -3.90 0.41 11.95
N VAL A 279 -5.03 0.75 11.34
CA VAL A 279 -5.80 1.96 11.67
C VAL A 279 -6.33 1.89 13.10
N LEU A 280 -6.89 0.74 13.51
CA LEU A 280 -7.35 0.51 14.89
C LEU A 280 -6.18 0.61 15.88
N TRP A 281 -5.04 -0.01 15.59
CA TRP A 281 -3.84 0.16 16.41
C TRP A 281 -3.47 1.63 16.58
N LYS A 282 -3.45 2.40 15.49
CA LYS A 282 -3.09 3.82 15.54
C LYS A 282 -4.09 4.64 16.33
N ALA A 283 -5.38 4.36 16.21
CA ALA A 283 -6.44 5.04 16.95
C ALA A 283 -6.27 4.89 18.47
N TYR A 284 -5.78 3.74 18.92
CA TYR A 284 -5.58 3.43 20.33
C TYR A 284 -4.12 3.55 20.80
N GLN A 285 -3.21 3.95 19.91
CA GLN A 285 -1.82 4.20 20.29
C GLN A 285 -1.72 5.34 21.31
N GLY A 286 -1.07 5.07 22.44
CA GLY A 286 -0.95 6.04 23.54
C GLY A 286 -2.09 5.97 24.58
N TYR A 287 -3.08 5.10 24.37
CA TYR A 287 -4.18 4.87 25.33
C TYR A 287 -4.26 3.38 25.69
N PRO A 288 -3.28 2.84 26.41
CA PRO A 288 -3.29 1.43 26.79
C PRO A 288 -4.48 1.13 27.71
N LEU A 289 -5.08 -0.03 27.50
CA LEU A 289 -6.10 -0.56 28.41
C LEU A 289 -5.44 -0.82 29.77
N ASP A 290 -5.72 0.01 30.77
CA ASP A 290 -5.16 -0.13 32.10
C ASP A 290 -5.90 -1.21 32.91
N LEU A 291 -5.45 -2.45 32.77
CA LEU A 291 -5.95 -3.60 33.53
C LEU A 291 -5.37 -3.65 34.96
N LYS A 292 -4.39 -2.80 35.29
CA LYS A 292 -3.64 -2.83 36.55
C LYS A 292 -4.07 -1.77 37.58
N ARG A 293 -5.24 -1.17 37.43
CA ARG A 293 -5.72 -0.22 38.45
C ARG A 293 -5.93 -0.96 39.78
N LYS A 294 -4.94 -0.84 40.65
CA LYS A 294 -4.65 -1.64 41.85
C LYS A 294 -5.76 -1.72 42.92
N ASN A 295 -6.88 -1.04 42.80
CA ASN A 295 -7.91 -0.98 43.82
C ASN A 295 -9.31 -1.39 43.39
N ALA A 296 -9.45 -2.13 42.29
CA ALA A 296 -10.76 -2.59 41.88
C ALA A 296 -11.00 -4.04 42.34
N LYS A 297 -11.71 -4.20 43.42
CA LYS A 297 -12.43 -5.44 43.72
C LYS A 297 -13.27 -5.79 42.48
N MET A 298 -12.94 -6.88 41.78
CA MET A 298 -13.60 -7.37 40.57
C MET A 298 -13.90 -6.27 39.51
N VAL A 299 -12.85 -5.83 38.80
CA VAL A 299 -13.06 -5.00 37.59
C VAL A 299 -13.81 -5.86 36.57
N ASN A 300 -15.00 -5.42 36.21
CA ASN A 300 -15.75 -6.03 35.13
C ASN A 300 -15.01 -5.72 33.82
N VAL A 301 -14.17 -6.68 33.34
CA VAL A 301 -13.31 -6.53 32.16
C VAL A 301 -14.11 -6.04 30.92
N PRO A 302 -15.33 -6.55 30.65
CA PRO A 302 -16.17 -6.01 29.56
C PRO A 302 -16.48 -4.51 29.70
N VAL A 303 -16.79 -4.03 30.90
CA VAL A 303 -17.10 -2.60 31.13
C VAL A 303 -15.86 -1.74 30.92
N LEU A 304 -14.70 -2.20 31.39
CA LEU A 304 -13.43 -1.48 31.20
C LEU A 304 -13.06 -1.42 29.72
N PHE A 305 -13.22 -2.52 29.01
CA PHE A 305 -13.01 -2.58 27.55
C PHE A 305 -13.97 -1.63 26.81
N PHE A 306 -15.27 -1.64 27.16
CA PHE A 306 -16.26 -0.76 26.56
C PHE A 306 -15.95 0.72 26.78
N ARG A 307 -15.56 1.11 27.99
CA ARG A 307 -15.11 2.49 28.30
C ARG A 307 -13.89 2.87 27.47
N TRP A 308 -12.87 2.04 27.47
CA TRP A 308 -11.66 2.27 26.68
C TRP A 308 -11.98 2.40 25.19
N PHE A 309 -12.84 1.53 24.64
CA PHE A 309 -13.30 1.61 23.26
C PHE A 309 -14.04 2.92 23.00
N TRP A 310 -14.99 3.27 23.87
CA TRP A 310 -15.78 4.49 23.74
C TRP A 310 -14.93 5.76 23.83
N ASP A 311 -13.98 5.82 24.73
CA ASP A 311 -13.00 6.92 24.84
C ASP A 311 -12.22 7.09 23.54
N GLY A 312 -11.82 6.00 22.88
CA GLY A 312 -11.18 6.03 21.57
C GLY A 312 -12.08 6.61 20.48
N VAL A 313 -13.36 6.21 20.47
CA VAL A 313 -14.37 6.74 19.52
C VAL A 313 -14.57 8.24 19.74
N VAL A 314 -14.78 8.68 20.99
CA VAL A 314 -15.00 10.10 21.32
C VAL A 314 -13.82 10.97 20.87
N ARG A 315 -12.60 10.52 21.05
CA ARG A 315 -11.38 11.23 20.58
C ARG A 315 -11.27 11.29 19.05
N ALA A 316 -11.86 10.34 18.36
CA ALA A 316 -11.91 10.34 16.90
C ALA A 316 -13.03 11.23 16.33
N ILE A 317 -13.92 11.78 17.17
CA ILE A 317 -14.97 12.72 16.76
C ILE A 317 -14.32 14.08 16.46
N THR A 318 -13.99 14.28 15.21
CA THR A 318 -13.46 15.54 14.67
C THR A 318 -14.20 15.86 13.39
N PHE A 319 -14.14 17.11 12.95
CA PHE A 319 -14.78 17.51 11.69
C PHE A 319 -14.27 16.67 10.51
N GLU A 320 -12.95 16.46 10.44
CA GLU A 320 -12.30 15.71 9.36
C GLU A 320 -12.76 14.25 9.33
N ASN A 321 -12.86 13.62 10.50
CA ASN A 321 -13.25 12.21 10.57
C ASN A 321 -14.75 12.01 10.35
N VAL A 322 -15.60 12.86 10.94
CA VAL A 322 -17.07 12.71 10.89
C VAL A 322 -17.60 13.27 9.58
N CYS A 323 -17.40 14.57 9.31
CA CYS A 323 -17.97 15.17 8.11
C CYS A 323 -17.22 14.73 6.86
N GLY A 324 -15.87 14.79 6.86
CA GLY A 324 -15.05 14.39 5.71
C GLY A 324 -15.03 12.88 5.51
N GLY A 325 -14.66 12.12 6.56
CA GLY A 325 -14.44 10.68 6.46
C GLY A 325 -15.72 9.90 6.18
N ILE A 326 -16.81 10.16 6.93
CA ILE A 326 -18.08 9.45 6.71
C ILE A 326 -18.66 9.77 5.33
N SER A 327 -18.62 11.05 4.90
CA SER A 327 -19.14 11.43 3.58
C SER A 327 -18.39 10.71 2.45
N VAL A 328 -17.05 10.71 2.49
CA VAL A 328 -16.22 10.00 1.49
C VAL A 328 -16.50 8.51 1.53
N LEU A 329 -16.51 7.90 2.74
CA LEU A 329 -16.74 6.47 2.90
C LEU A 329 -18.09 6.04 2.33
N LEU A 330 -19.16 6.75 2.65
CA LEU A 330 -20.51 6.39 2.19
C LEU A 330 -20.66 6.57 0.68
N ILE A 331 -20.18 7.68 0.13
CA ILE A 331 -20.27 7.94 -1.31
C ILE A 331 -19.49 6.90 -2.11
N VAL A 332 -18.25 6.60 -1.71
CA VAL A 332 -17.43 5.61 -2.38
C VAL A 332 -17.97 4.19 -2.16
N TYR A 333 -18.50 3.90 -0.99
CA TYR A 333 -19.18 2.62 -0.71
C TYR A 333 -20.36 2.40 -1.66
N PHE A 334 -21.28 3.35 -1.75
CA PHE A 334 -22.43 3.23 -2.66
C PHE A 334 -22.01 3.16 -4.13
N TYR A 335 -20.94 3.84 -4.52
CA TYR A 335 -20.37 3.72 -5.86
C TYR A 335 -19.84 2.30 -6.11
N LEU A 336 -19.01 1.75 -5.21
CA LEU A 336 -18.35 0.46 -5.42
C LEU A 336 -19.31 -0.74 -5.26
N THR A 337 -20.30 -0.66 -4.38
CA THR A 337 -21.29 -1.73 -4.19
C THR A 337 -22.25 -1.87 -5.36
N ASN A 338 -22.27 -0.89 -6.27
CA ASN A 338 -23.00 -0.99 -7.53
C ASN A 338 -22.32 -1.95 -8.55
N ASN A 339 -21.15 -2.48 -8.24
CA ASN A 339 -20.46 -3.44 -9.10
C ASN A 339 -21.20 -4.79 -9.11
N VAL A 340 -21.41 -5.35 -10.31
CA VAL A 340 -22.16 -6.61 -10.50
C VAL A 340 -21.35 -7.87 -10.35
N SER A 341 -20.03 -7.78 -10.18
CA SER A 341 -19.25 -8.98 -9.89
C SER A 341 -19.75 -9.56 -8.55
N GLY A 342 -20.70 -10.48 -8.66
CA GLY A 342 -21.26 -11.17 -7.51
C GLY A 342 -20.15 -11.81 -6.71
N SER A 343 -19.80 -11.19 -5.58
CA SER A 343 -18.74 -11.66 -4.71
C SER A 343 -19.16 -13.01 -4.13
N LYS A 344 -18.66 -14.08 -4.67
CA LYS A 344 -18.77 -15.38 -4.02
C LYS A 344 -17.81 -15.36 -2.83
N TYR A 345 -18.38 -15.26 -1.65
CA TYR A 345 -17.63 -15.38 -0.39
C TYR A 345 -17.46 -16.87 -0.04
N GLY A 346 -16.32 -17.24 0.48
CA GLY A 346 -16.08 -18.59 0.94
C GLY A 346 -14.80 -18.73 1.74
N THR A 347 -14.64 -19.88 2.35
CA THR A 347 -13.37 -20.32 2.92
C THR A 347 -12.50 -20.89 1.80
N ASN A 348 -11.20 -20.67 1.90
CA ASN A 348 -10.26 -21.26 0.94
C ASN A 348 -10.10 -22.74 1.27
N THR A 349 -10.51 -23.60 0.35
CA THR A 349 -10.39 -25.07 0.52
C THR A 349 -9.02 -25.61 0.11
N GLN A 350 -8.17 -24.79 -0.51
CA GLN A 350 -6.81 -25.18 -0.91
C GLN A 350 -5.82 -25.01 0.26
N THR A 351 -6.04 -25.76 1.35
CA THR A 351 -5.20 -25.66 2.54
C THR A 351 -3.89 -26.44 2.45
N THR A 352 -3.69 -27.23 1.39
CA THR A 352 -2.52 -28.12 1.25
C THR A 352 -1.18 -27.40 1.36
N ASN A 353 -1.12 -26.15 0.88
CA ASN A 353 0.12 -25.36 0.91
C ASN A 353 0.08 -24.18 1.90
N TYR A 354 -0.97 -24.10 2.74
CA TYR A 354 -1.15 -22.99 3.68
C TYR A 354 0.05 -22.80 4.62
N VAL A 355 0.52 -23.88 5.25
CA VAL A 355 1.65 -23.80 6.18
C VAL A 355 2.91 -23.33 5.45
N GLY A 356 3.17 -23.88 4.26
CA GLY A 356 4.29 -23.45 3.44
C GLY A 356 4.21 -21.97 3.06
N LEU A 357 3.03 -21.49 2.63
CA LEU A 357 2.81 -20.08 2.33
C LEU A 357 3.14 -19.20 3.55
N VAL A 358 2.54 -19.49 4.70
CA VAL A 358 2.75 -18.69 5.91
C VAL A 358 4.21 -18.70 6.34
N VAL A 359 4.89 -19.85 6.29
CA VAL A 359 6.29 -19.97 6.70
C VAL A 359 7.21 -19.23 5.74
N PHE A 360 7.13 -19.49 4.44
CA PHE A 360 8.08 -18.94 3.47
C PHE A 360 7.81 -17.48 3.12
N GLU A 361 6.55 -17.04 3.11
CA GLU A 361 6.21 -15.69 2.66
C GLU A 361 6.32 -14.60 3.74
N GLY A 362 6.24 -14.98 5.02
CA GLY A 362 6.31 -14.00 6.10
C GLY A 362 6.79 -14.55 7.42
N GLY A 363 6.52 -15.82 7.70
CA GLY A 363 6.76 -16.44 9.01
C GLY A 363 8.22 -16.45 9.41
N LEU A 364 9.14 -16.76 8.50
CA LEU A 364 10.58 -16.73 8.78
C LEU A 364 11.07 -15.33 9.10
N TYR A 365 10.61 -14.30 8.39
CA TYR A 365 10.93 -12.92 8.76
C TYR A 365 10.41 -12.58 10.16
N LEU A 366 9.16 -12.91 10.44
CA LEU A 366 8.56 -12.66 11.76
C LEU A 366 9.28 -13.44 12.87
N LEU A 367 9.71 -14.68 12.62
CA LEU A 367 10.47 -15.46 13.59
C LEU A 367 11.76 -14.74 14.03
N PHE A 368 12.52 -14.21 13.07
CA PHE A 368 13.78 -13.51 13.39
C PHE A 368 13.56 -12.09 13.91
N LEU A 369 12.45 -11.43 13.53
CA LEU A 369 12.06 -10.14 14.08
C LEU A 369 11.46 -10.24 15.49
N PHE A 370 11.12 -11.44 15.96
CA PHE A 370 10.44 -11.65 17.24
C PHE A 370 11.16 -10.97 18.40
N ALA A 371 12.46 -11.23 18.55
CA ALA A 371 13.23 -10.71 19.68
C ALA A 371 13.24 -9.18 19.78
N GLU A 372 13.21 -8.47 18.65
CA GLU A 372 13.23 -7.00 18.61
C GLU A 372 11.84 -6.36 18.59
N HIS A 373 10.81 -7.11 18.14
CA HIS A 373 9.50 -6.53 17.86
C HIS A 373 8.33 -7.16 18.62
N PHE A 374 8.51 -8.25 19.36
CA PHE A 374 7.40 -8.97 20.03
C PHE A 374 6.59 -8.10 21.02
N LYS A 375 7.21 -7.06 21.60
CA LYS A 375 6.51 -6.09 22.48
C LYS A 375 5.70 -5.04 21.70
N LYS A 376 5.87 -4.94 20.38
CA LYS A 376 5.17 -3.96 19.54
C LYS A 376 3.86 -4.56 19.03
N PRO A 377 2.69 -3.93 19.27
CA PRO A 377 1.40 -4.44 18.79
C PRO A 377 1.36 -4.69 17.28
N LEU A 378 2.02 -3.84 16.49
CA LEU A 378 2.10 -4.00 15.03
C LEU A 378 2.70 -5.35 14.61
N TYR A 379 3.65 -5.90 15.38
CA TYR A 379 4.21 -7.22 15.10
C TYR A 379 3.11 -8.30 15.12
N TRP A 380 2.28 -8.31 16.17
CA TRP A 380 1.19 -9.28 16.33
C TRP A 380 0.05 -9.05 15.34
N ILE A 381 -0.21 -7.80 14.97
CA ILE A 381 -1.17 -7.45 13.91
C ILE A 381 -0.71 -8.02 12.58
N CYS A 382 0.54 -7.84 12.19
CA CYS A 382 1.07 -8.40 10.95
C CYS A 382 1.04 -9.94 10.97
N MET A 383 1.47 -10.56 12.07
CA MET A 383 1.42 -12.01 12.23
C MET A 383 -0.01 -12.54 12.13
N GLY A 384 -0.95 -11.96 12.87
CA GLY A 384 -2.36 -12.33 12.83
C GLY A 384 -2.98 -12.13 11.44
N SER A 385 -2.64 -11.04 10.76
CA SER A 385 -3.11 -10.79 9.39
C SER A 385 -2.63 -11.86 8.42
N LEU A 386 -1.34 -12.19 8.42
CA LEU A 386 -0.81 -13.23 7.53
C LEU A 386 -1.31 -14.65 7.87
N LEU A 387 -1.69 -14.91 9.11
CA LEU A 387 -2.32 -16.19 9.47
C LEU A 387 -3.79 -16.26 9.04
N LEU A 388 -4.53 -15.16 9.12
CA LEU A 388 -5.98 -15.17 8.91
C LEU A 388 -6.38 -14.95 7.44
N ILE A 389 -5.69 -14.05 6.72
CA ILE A 389 -6.08 -13.64 5.35
C ILE A 389 -6.21 -14.85 4.39
N PRO A 390 -5.28 -15.81 4.34
CA PRO A 390 -5.37 -16.93 3.40
C PRO A 390 -6.52 -17.89 3.65
N LEU A 391 -7.13 -17.83 4.83
CA LEU A 391 -8.28 -18.69 5.17
C LEU A 391 -9.57 -18.24 4.47
N PHE A 392 -9.61 -17.00 3.98
CA PHE A 392 -10.78 -16.40 3.33
C PHE A 392 -10.54 -16.27 1.82
N ARG A 393 -11.65 -16.36 1.08
CA ARG A 393 -11.68 -16.13 -0.37
C ARG A 393 -12.84 -15.22 -0.73
N VAL A 394 -12.57 -14.26 -1.60
CA VAL A 394 -13.59 -13.38 -2.17
C VAL A 394 -13.41 -13.37 -3.68
N GLY A 395 -14.47 -13.75 -4.40
CA GLY A 395 -14.42 -13.88 -5.85
C GLY A 395 -13.84 -15.22 -6.34
N GLY A 396 -13.53 -15.28 -7.64
CA GLY A 396 -13.03 -16.47 -8.32
C GLY A 396 -11.51 -16.65 -8.25
N SER A 397 -10.77 -15.59 -7.98
CA SER A 397 -9.30 -15.56 -8.02
C SER A 397 -8.67 -15.49 -6.64
N GLN A 398 -7.34 -15.58 -6.57
CA GLN A 398 -6.54 -15.42 -5.36
C GLN A 398 -6.29 -13.94 -5.01
N ASP A 399 -6.89 -13.02 -5.72
CA ASP A 399 -6.75 -11.57 -5.58
C ASP A 399 -7.02 -11.05 -4.16
N PHE A 400 -7.96 -11.69 -3.45
CA PHE A 400 -8.24 -11.32 -2.05
C PHE A 400 -7.02 -11.48 -1.17
N CYS A 401 -6.40 -12.66 -1.18
CA CYS A 401 -5.21 -12.95 -0.36
C CYS A 401 -4.06 -12.00 -0.69
N MET A 402 -3.75 -11.83 -1.98
CA MET A 402 -2.69 -10.97 -2.47
C MET A 402 -2.87 -9.50 -2.06
N ARG A 403 -4.08 -8.96 -2.21
CA ARG A 403 -4.31 -7.51 -2.04
C ARG A 403 -4.59 -7.12 -0.59
N VAL A 404 -5.27 -7.95 0.19
CA VAL A 404 -5.52 -7.69 1.61
C VAL A 404 -4.22 -7.79 2.43
N SER A 405 -3.24 -8.59 2.01
CA SER A 405 -1.95 -8.74 2.69
C SER A 405 -0.96 -7.59 2.46
N ILE A 406 -1.18 -6.73 1.44
CA ILE A 406 -0.28 -5.62 1.10
C ILE A 406 0.14 -4.80 2.33
N PRO A 407 -0.78 -4.35 3.22
CA PRO A 407 -0.40 -3.55 4.38
C PRO A 407 0.48 -4.30 5.38
N ALA A 408 0.17 -5.55 5.68
CA ALA A 408 0.92 -6.33 6.65
C ALA A 408 2.35 -6.63 6.16
N LEU A 409 2.52 -7.02 4.90
CA LEU A 409 3.82 -7.28 4.28
C LEU A 409 4.67 -6.01 4.22
N PHE A 410 4.08 -4.87 3.89
CA PHE A 410 4.80 -3.61 3.86
C PHE A 410 5.28 -3.18 5.25
N VAL A 411 4.49 -3.40 6.30
CA VAL A 411 4.90 -3.14 7.68
C VAL A 411 6.02 -4.10 8.12
N ILE A 412 5.98 -5.38 7.73
CA ILE A 412 7.08 -6.33 7.99
C ILE A 412 8.38 -5.85 7.32
N MET A 413 8.31 -5.41 6.07
CA MET A 413 9.46 -4.80 5.40
C MET A 413 10.00 -3.58 6.16
N ILE A 414 9.13 -2.71 6.69
CA ILE A 414 9.57 -1.57 7.53
C ILE A 414 10.27 -2.09 8.80
N MET A 415 9.75 -3.12 9.46
CA MET A 415 10.40 -3.72 10.64
C MET A 415 11.77 -4.30 10.32
N ILE A 416 11.93 -4.99 9.19
CA ILE A 416 13.23 -5.47 8.70
C ILE A 416 14.18 -4.31 8.48
N GLN A 417 13.73 -3.24 7.83
CA GLN A 417 14.54 -2.05 7.63
C GLN A 417 14.89 -1.34 8.94
N GLN A 418 14.00 -1.33 9.92
CA GLN A 418 14.29 -0.80 11.26
C GLN A 418 15.38 -1.60 11.95
N SER A 419 15.35 -2.93 11.84
CA SER A 419 16.38 -3.81 12.38
C SER A 419 17.73 -3.60 11.68
N LEU A 420 17.77 -3.62 10.34
CA LEU A 420 19.02 -3.59 9.57
C LEU A 420 19.62 -2.19 9.41
N LEU A 421 18.78 -1.16 9.26
CA LEU A 421 19.19 0.19 8.84
C LEU A 421 18.81 1.28 9.85
N GLY A 422 17.93 0.99 10.81
CA GLY A 422 17.47 1.96 11.79
C GLY A 422 18.63 2.45 12.65
N LYS A 423 18.78 3.77 12.76
CA LYS A 423 19.71 4.36 13.74
C LYS A 423 19.02 4.35 15.09
N ALA A 424 19.62 3.69 16.07
CA ALA A 424 19.23 3.85 17.46
C ALA A 424 19.32 5.34 17.82
N ASP A 425 18.32 5.86 18.53
CA ASP A 425 18.39 7.22 19.08
C ASP A 425 19.53 7.27 20.08
N GLN A 426 20.70 7.72 19.65
CA GLN A 426 21.86 7.91 20.55
C GLN A 426 21.51 8.87 21.70
N LYS A 427 20.60 9.85 21.47
CA LYS A 427 20.08 10.71 22.53
C LYS A 427 19.27 9.93 23.56
N THR A 428 18.40 9.03 23.13
CA THR A 428 17.58 8.23 24.05
C THR A 428 18.43 7.23 24.84
N ALA A 429 19.47 6.66 24.23
CA ALA A 429 20.42 5.79 24.92
C ALA A 429 21.31 6.57 25.91
N ALA A 430 21.74 7.78 25.58
CA ALA A 430 22.49 8.67 26.45
C ALA A 430 21.62 9.22 27.59
N GLU A 431 20.39 9.69 27.31
CA GLU A 431 19.44 10.16 28.31
C GLU A 431 19.01 9.05 29.30
N ILE A 432 18.91 7.80 28.84
CA ILE A 432 18.63 6.64 29.71
C ILE A 432 19.85 6.29 30.58
N ALA A 433 21.06 6.46 30.03
CA ALA A 433 22.31 6.24 30.79
C ALA A 433 22.61 7.33 31.80
N GLU A 434 22.13 8.55 31.58
CA GLU A 434 22.31 9.72 32.47
C GLU A 434 21.16 9.91 33.44
N MET A 435 20.08 9.13 33.40
CA MET A 435 19.01 9.21 34.39
C MET A 435 19.51 8.70 35.74
N PRO A 436 19.58 9.55 36.81
CA PRO A 436 19.96 9.10 38.12
C PRO A 436 19.00 8.03 38.63
N ALA A 437 19.53 7.00 39.25
CA ALA A 437 18.73 5.98 39.93
C ALA A 437 17.73 6.67 40.85
N VAL A 438 16.43 6.49 40.62
CA VAL A 438 15.37 7.04 41.47
C VAL A 438 15.56 6.44 42.86
N PRO A 439 15.79 7.25 43.92
CA PRO A 439 15.87 6.73 45.26
C PRO A 439 14.54 6.08 45.64
N GLU A 440 14.59 4.90 46.21
CA GLU A 440 13.41 4.27 46.81
C GLU A 440 12.91 5.16 47.93
N THR A 441 11.87 5.95 47.68
CA THR A 441 11.20 6.70 48.76
C THR A 441 10.41 5.75 49.61
N PRO A 442 10.59 5.76 50.94
CA PRO A 442 9.79 4.95 51.85
C PRO A 442 8.33 5.40 51.78
N VAL A 443 7.44 4.43 51.71
CA VAL A 443 5.98 4.62 51.73
C VAL A 443 5.62 5.35 53.02
N ARG A 444 5.29 6.65 52.95
CA ARG A 444 4.60 7.35 54.02
C ARG A 444 3.11 7.14 53.86
N ASP A 445 2.49 6.72 54.96
CA ASP A 445 1.05 6.57 55.08
C ASP A 445 0.31 7.84 54.63
N ALA A 446 -0.53 7.73 53.63
CA ALA A 446 -1.34 8.83 53.10
C ALA A 446 -2.58 9.01 53.97
N VAL A 447 -2.69 10.17 54.57
CA VAL A 447 -3.90 10.72 55.20
C VAL A 447 -4.91 11.02 54.08
N GLU A 448 -6.17 10.58 54.26
CA GLU A 448 -7.28 10.85 53.37
C GLU A 448 -7.59 12.36 53.31
N PRO A 449 -7.82 12.95 52.14
CA PRO A 449 -8.43 14.28 52.05
C PRO A 449 -9.94 14.18 51.84
N GLU A 450 -10.66 14.97 52.63
CA GLU A 450 -12.09 15.26 52.56
C GLU A 450 -12.50 15.79 51.17
N TRP A 451 -13.68 15.35 50.73
CA TRP A 451 -14.31 15.79 49.46
C TRP A 451 -15.03 17.12 49.65
N ASP A 452 -14.51 18.20 49.11
CA ASP A 452 -15.26 19.41 48.86
C ASP A 452 -15.56 19.56 47.37
N ALA A 453 -16.86 19.66 47.08
CA ALA A 453 -17.41 19.68 45.71
C ALA A 453 -17.27 21.09 45.10
N LYS A 454 -16.26 21.30 44.27
CA LYS A 454 -16.26 22.37 43.27
C LYS A 454 -15.68 21.82 41.97
N ALA A 455 -16.48 21.95 40.89
CA ALA A 455 -16.08 21.57 39.53
C ALA A 455 -14.85 22.39 39.08
N PRO A 456 -13.80 21.78 38.54
CA PRO A 456 -12.66 22.53 38.01
C PRO A 456 -12.95 23.08 36.62
N GLU A 457 -12.66 24.37 36.46
CA GLU A 457 -12.54 25.04 35.15
C GLU A 457 -11.49 24.34 34.29
N TRP A 458 -11.80 24.24 33.01
CA TRP A 458 -10.92 23.62 32.01
C TRP A 458 -9.80 24.58 31.63
N ASP A 459 -8.65 24.46 32.26
CA ASP A 459 -7.42 25.10 31.79
C ASP A 459 -6.84 24.35 30.58
N ALA A 460 -6.81 25.02 29.46
CA ALA A 460 -6.49 24.47 28.13
C ALA A 460 -4.98 24.31 27.86
N GLU A 461 -4.09 24.43 28.86
CA GLU A 461 -2.64 24.52 28.62
C GLU A 461 -1.76 23.67 29.56
N ALA A 462 -2.09 22.43 29.81
CA ALA A 462 -1.09 21.51 30.36
C ALA A 462 -0.50 20.64 29.26
N PRO A 463 0.82 20.66 29.01
CA PRO A 463 1.43 19.73 28.06
C PRO A 463 1.33 18.31 28.63
N VAL A 464 0.47 17.47 28.05
CA VAL A 464 0.42 16.06 28.36
C VAL A 464 1.78 15.46 27.95
N ARG A 465 2.65 15.24 28.92
CA ARG A 465 3.85 14.42 28.73
C ARG A 465 3.39 12.98 28.48
N VAL A 466 3.28 12.63 27.23
CA VAL A 466 3.10 11.24 26.81
C VAL A 466 4.42 10.52 27.11
N PRO A 467 4.47 9.49 27.98
CA PRO A 467 5.65 8.66 28.07
C PRO A 467 5.81 7.89 26.76
N LEU A 468 6.71 8.36 25.92
CA LEU A 468 7.05 7.78 24.61
C LEU A 468 7.77 6.43 24.71
N ILE A 469 7.98 5.90 25.93
CA ILE A 469 8.76 4.67 26.12
C ILE A 469 8.08 3.81 27.20
N PRO A 470 7.64 2.57 26.89
CA PRO A 470 7.38 1.57 27.91
C PRO A 470 8.68 1.30 28.67
N ASP A 471 8.58 1.15 29.98
CA ASP A 471 9.64 0.92 30.96
C ASP A 471 10.89 0.21 30.41
N ALA A 472 12.00 0.93 30.36
CA ALA A 472 13.26 0.46 29.78
C ALA A 472 13.86 -0.75 30.54
N ARG A 473 13.36 -1.06 31.73
CA ARG A 473 13.89 -2.09 32.63
C ARG A 473 13.62 -3.55 32.19
N ASN A 474 12.78 -3.77 31.17
CA ASN A 474 12.43 -5.09 30.64
C ASN A 474 12.69 -5.26 29.16
N ARG A 475 13.64 -4.53 28.57
CA ARG A 475 14.14 -4.89 27.24
C ARG A 475 15.01 -6.14 27.39
N THR A 476 14.62 -7.22 26.75
CA THR A 476 15.58 -8.25 26.34
C THR A 476 16.50 -7.58 25.33
N VAL A 477 17.59 -7.01 25.83
CA VAL A 477 18.62 -6.41 24.96
C VAL A 477 19.35 -7.61 24.38
N LEU A 478 19.15 -7.86 23.08
CA LEU A 478 19.94 -8.85 22.36
C LEU A 478 21.42 -8.51 22.51
N THR A 479 22.23 -9.51 22.78
CA THR A 479 23.69 -9.37 22.73
C THR A 479 24.11 -8.99 21.32
N GLU A 480 25.27 -8.39 21.14
CA GLU A 480 25.79 -8.02 19.81
C GLU A 480 25.93 -9.26 18.90
N GLY A 481 26.25 -10.45 19.47
CA GLY A 481 26.26 -11.70 18.74
C GLY A 481 24.88 -12.12 18.21
N GLU A 482 23.86 -12.04 19.08
CA GLU A 482 22.48 -12.36 18.70
C GLU A 482 21.93 -11.40 17.64
N LYS A 483 22.18 -10.10 17.76
CA LYS A 483 21.83 -9.12 16.72
C LYS A 483 22.49 -9.44 15.39
N LYS A 484 23.79 -9.73 15.41
CA LYS A 484 24.53 -10.09 14.21
C LYS A 484 23.93 -11.34 13.55
N LEU A 485 23.54 -12.33 14.34
CA LEU A 485 22.88 -13.54 13.85
C LEU A 485 21.53 -13.20 13.19
N VAL A 486 20.67 -12.43 13.87
CA VAL A 486 19.37 -11.99 13.35
C VAL A 486 19.55 -11.21 12.03
N HIS A 487 20.46 -10.25 11.99
CA HIS A 487 20.73 -9.47 10.77
C HIS A 487 21.23 -10.36 9.63
N THR A 488 22.10 -11.34 9.92
CA THR A 488 22.61 -12.27 8.91
C THR A 488 21.47 -13.08 8.28
N PHE A 489 20.56 -13.64 9.09
CA PHE A 489 19.41 -14.39 8.56
C PHE A 489 18.43 -13.50 7.81
N LEU A 490 18.14 -12.30 8.30
CA LEU A 490 17.28 -11.35 7.57
C LEU A 490 17.87 -11.01 6.19
N ILE A 491 19.20 -10.81 6.09
CA ILE A 491 19.87 -10.56 4.82
C ILE A 491 19.77 -11.79 3.90
N ILE A 492 20.01 -13.00 4.43
CA ILE A 492 19.88 -14.24 3.65
C ILE A 492 18.45 -14.38 3.10
N PHE A 493 17.44 -14.15 3.91
CA PHE A 493 16.04 -14.23 3.47
C PHE A 493 15.68 -13.17 2.43
N LEU A 494 16.19 -11.94 2.59
CA LEU A 494 16.02 -10.90 1.59
C LEU A 494 16.70 -11.27 0.26
N LEU A 495 17.89 -11.89 0.30
CA LEU A 495 18.57 -12.37 -0.90
C LEU A 495 17.81 -13.50 -1.59
N ILE A 496 17.29 -14.47 -0.85
CA ILE A 496 16.47 -15.56 -1.39
C ILE A 496 15.17 -14.98 -1.97
N GLY A 497 14.49 -14.10 -1.24
CA GLY A 497 13.26 -13.46 -1.69
C GLY A 497 13.46 -12.59 -2.93
N SER A 498 14.62 -11.97 -3.10
CA SER A 498 14.92 -11.10 -4.24
C SER A 498 14.86 -11.79 -5.61
N VAL A 499 14.82 -13.11 -5.66
CA VAL A 499 14.70 -13.88 -6.92
C VAL A 499 13.43 -13.49 -7.68
N VAL A 500 12.30 -13.31 -6.98
CA VAL A 500 11.02 -12.90 -7.62
C VAL A 500 11.10 -11.49 -8.21
N PRO A 501 11.46 -10.44 -7.46
CA PRO A 501 11.67 -9.11 -8.03
C PRO A 501 12.67 -9.09 -9.20
N ILE A 502 13.77 -9.84 -9.10
CA ILE A 502 14.74 -9.94 -10.18
C ILE A 502 14.11 -10.56 -11.43
N GLN A 503 13.31 -11.62 -11.30
CA GLN A 503 12.60 -12.24 -12.41
C GLN A 503 11.62 -11.26 -13.07
N GLU A 504 10.81 -10.54 -12.28
CA GLU A 504 9.84 -9.57 -12.81
C GLU A 504 10.52 -8.40 -13.54
N ILE A 505 11.59 -7.85 -12.98
CA ILE A 505 12.36 -6.79 -13.62
C ILE A 505 13.02 -7.32 -14.89
N SER A 506 13.66 -8.51 -14.83
CA SER A 506 14.32 -9.13 -15.99
C SER A 506 13.32 -9.39 -17.10
N ARG A 507 12.10 -9.89 -16.79
CA ARG A 507 11.02 -10.07 -17.74
C ARG A 507 10.69 -8.75 -18.44
N SER A 508 10.49 -7.68 -17.66
CA SER A 508 10.19 -6.38 -18.23
C SER A 508 11.32 -5.84 -19.10
N VAL A 509 12.58 -5.95 -18.67
CA VAL A 509 13.74 -5.54 -19.44
C VAL A 509 13.80 -6.30 -20.77
N VAL A 510 13.74 -7.63 -20.72
CA VAL A 510 13.85 -8.50 -21.89
C VAL A 510 12.74 -8.26 -22.91
N PHE A 511 11.50 -8.01 -22.46
CA PHE A 511 10.40 -7.71 -23.37
C PHE A 511 10.34 -6.25 -23.82
N THR A 512 11.02 -5.34 -23.11
CA THR A 512 11.12 -3.92 -23.49
C THR A 512 12.17 -3.68 -24.58
N LEU A 513 13.31 -4.35 -24.49
CA LEU A 513 14.44 -4.12 -25.42
C LEU A 513 14.06 -4.21 -26.91
N PRO A 514 13.25 -5.20 -27.37
CA PRO A 514 12.90 -5.31 -28.79
C PRO A 514 12.01 -4.18 -29.31
N ALA A 515 11.43 -3.39 -28.42
CA ALA A 515 10.57 -2.28 -28.84
C ALA A 515 11.35 -1.10 -29.43
N TYR A 516 12.63 -1.01 -29.12
CA TYR A 516 13.51 0.03 -29.63
C TYR A 516 14.31 -0.50 -30.80
N GLU A 517 14.24 0.15 -31.95
CA GLU A 517 14.78 -0.34 -33.24
C GLU A 517 16.26 -0.70 -33.16
N VAL A 518 17.06 0.10 -32.45
CA VAL A 518 18.51 -0.15 -32.26
C VAL A 518 18.78 -1.46 -31.50
N THR A 519 18.04 -1.68 -30.42
CA THR A 519 18.17 -2.91 -29.63
C THR A 519 17.58 -4.11 -30.33
N LYS A 520 16.49 -3.94 -31.10
CA LYS A 520 15.88 -4.98 -31.92
C LYS A 520 16.86 -5.49 -32.97
N SER A 521 17.51 -4.60 -33.68
CA SER A 521 18.53 -4.96 -34.68
C SER A 521 19.72 -5.70 -34.04
N ALA A 522 20.19 -5.23 -32.88
CA ALA A 522 21.25 -5.90 -32.13
C ALA A 522 20.83 -7.30 -31.64
N MET A 523 19.58 -7.45 -31.16
CA MET A 523 19.03 -8.76 -30.75
C MET A 523 18.93 -9.73 -31.91
N ILE A 524 18.46 -9.27 -33.07
CA ILE A 524 18.38 -10.10 -34.27
C ILE A 524 19.78 -10.57 -34.68
N SER A 525 20.75 -9.66 -34.73
CA SER A 525 22.12 -9.99 -35.07
C SER A 525 22.75 -10.99 -34.09
N ALA A 526 22.63 -10.74 -32.79
CA ALA A 526 23.15 -11.63 -31.75
C ALA A 526 22.44 -12.99 -31.75
N GLY A 527 21.11 -13.01 -31.91
CA GLY A 527 20.30 -14.23 -31.95
C GLY A 527 20.67 -15.11 -33.15
N THR A 528 20.88 -14.51 -34.31
CA THR A 528 21.33 -15.23 -35.53
C THR A 528 22.74 -15.81 -35.31
N ALA A 529 23.67 -15.02 -34.85
CA ALA A 529 25.03 -15.48 -34.58
C ALA A 529 25.10 -16.65 -33.57
N LEU A 530 24.22 -16.65 -32.57
CA LEU A 530 24.14 -17.75 -31.62
C LEU A 530 23.43 -18.99 -32.17
N GLN A 531 22.53 -18.85 -33.15
CA GLN A 531 21.92 -19.99 -33.82
C GLN A 531 22.91 -20.76 -34.71
N ASP A 532 23.91 -20.08 -35.22
CA ASP A 532 24.95 -20.68 -36.06
C ASP A 532 26.05 -21.38 -35.23
N SER A 533 25.92 -21.42 -33.92
CA SER A 533 26.86 -22.08 -33.00
C SER A 533 26.69 -23.60 -33.01
N GLU A 534 27.78 -24.33 -32.91
CA GLU A 534 27.77 -25.79 -32.73
C GLU A 534 27.29 -26.22 -31.33
N ASN A 535 27.25 -25.30 -30.37
CA ASN A 535 26.79 -25.59 -28.99
C ASN A 535 25.26 -25.53 -28.88
N PRO A 536 24.60 -26.66 -28.55
CA PRO A 536 23.13 -26.72 -28.50
C PRO A 536 22.50 -25.75 -27.46
N VAL A 537 23.21 -25.39 -26.39
CA VAL A 537 22.75 -24.41 -25.40
C VAL A 537 22.74 -23.01 -26.03
N LEU A 538 23.77 -22.64 -26.76
CA LEU A 538 23.86 -21.33 -27.44
C LEU A 538 22.84 -21.23 -28.56
N VAL A 539 22.58 -22.30 -29.28
CA VAL A 539 21.50 -22.38 -30.28
C VAL A 539 20.14 -22.15 -29.64
N SER A 540 19.87 -22.75 -28.49
CA SER A 540 18.62 -22.55 -27.75
C SER A 540 18.45 -21.10 -27.28
N VAL A 541 19.54 -20.49 -26.77
CA VAL A 541 19.57 -19.08 -26.38
C VAL A 541 19.32 -18.17 -27.58
N GLY A 542 19.97 -18.43 -28.71
CA GLY A 542 19.79 -17.69 -29.96
C GLY A 542 18.33 -17.73 -30.44
N LYS A 543 17.69 -18.92 -30.46
CA LYS A 543 16.26 -19.07 -30.77
C LYS A 543 15.37 -18.26 -29.82
N SER A 544 15.68 -18.25 -28.54
CA SER A 544 14.95 -17.49 -27.53
C SER A 544 15.06 -15.98 -27.79
N ILE A 545 16.25 -15.47 -28.06
CA ILE A 545 16.49 -14.05 -28.39
C ILE A 545 15.73 -13.64 -29.65
N LEU A 546 15.77 -14.45 -30.72
CA LEU A 546 15.04 -14.16 -31.95
C LEU A 546 13.53 -14.17 -31.75
N LYS A 547 13.02 -15.12 -30.98
CA LYS A 547 11.59 -15.13 -30.62
C LYS A 547 11.21 -13.84 -29.88
N GLN A 548 12.06 -13.37 -28.98
CA GLN A 548 11.77 -12.18 -28.18
C GLN A 548 11.95 -10.88 -28.98
N SER A 549 12.80 -10.85 -30.01
CA SER A 549 12.93 -9.68 -30.88
C SER A 549 11.64 -9.33 -31.63
N GLN A 550 10.64 -10.23 -31.66
CA GLN A 550 9.32 -10.01 -32.26
C GLN A 550 8.36 -9.24 -31.37
N TYR A 551 8.63 -9.13 -30.06
CA TYR A 551 7.78 -8.37 -29.15
C TYR A 551 8.01 -6.86 -29.34
N GLY A 552 6.94 -6.09 -29.20
CA GLY A 552 6.96 -4.63 -29.28
C GLY A 552 6.23 -4.00 -28.10
N ILE A 553 6.48 -2.71 -27.85
CA ILE A 553 5.66 -1.94 -26.93
C ILE A 553 4.38 -1.52 -27.64
N THR A 554 3.24 -1.77 -27.03
CA THR A 554 1.94 -1.28 -27.52
C THR A 554 1.73 0.19 -27.13
N TRP A 555 2.56 1.06 -27.69
CA TRP A 555 2.39 2.51 -27.58
C TRP A 555 1.48 2.98 -28.72
N THR A 556 0.23 2.67 -28.67
CA THR A 556 -0.62 3.06 -29.80
C THR A 556 -1.91 3.71 -29.32
N ASP A 557 -2.37 4.66 -30.11
CA ASP A 557 -3.75 5.14 -30.10
C ASP A 557 -4.78 4.01 -30.34
N SER A 558 -4.30 2.79 -30.60
CA SER A 558 -5.08 1.58 -30.86
C SER A 558 -5.57 0.85 -29.59
N VAL A 559 -5.32 1.39 -28.39
CA VAL A 559 -5.90 0.84 -27.16
C VAL A 559 -7.41 0.83 -27.29
N LYS A 560 -8.00 -0.36 -27.20
CA LYS A 560 -9.45 -0.55 -27.28
C LYS A 560 -10.13 0.06 -26.05
N THR A 561 -11.32 0.58 -26.22
CA THR A 561 -12.23 0.93 -25.13
C THR A 561 -12.65 -0.32 -24.37
N LEU A 562 -13.06 -0.19 -23.12
CA LEU A 562 -13.36 -1.33 -22.24
C LEU A 562 -14.50 -2.21 -22.83
N ASP A 563 -15.52 -1.58 -23.38
CA ASP A 563 -16.65 -2.25 -24.04
C ASP A 563 -16.26 -3.06 -25.29
N LYS A 564 -15.14 -2.72 -25.92
CA LYS A 564 -14.58 -3.41 -27.10
C LYS A 564 -13.41 -4.34 -26.76
N SER A 565 -13.05 -4.48 -25.50
CA SER A 565 -11.88 -5.28 -25.08
C SER A 565 -12.09 -6.79 -25.24
N GLY A 566 -13.32 -7.25 -25.41
CA GLY A 566 -13.65 -8.67 -25.63
C GLY A 566 -13.64 -9.53 -24.36
N THR A 567 -13.58 -8.92 -23.19
CA THR A 567 -13.41 -9.60 -21.90
C THR A 567 -14.67 -9.57 -21.06
N ASP A 568 -14.70 -10.38 -20.00
CA ASP A 568 -15.74 -10.32 -18.99
C ASP A 568 -15.69 -8.97 -18.25
N LEU A 569 -16.70 -8.14 -18.49
CA LEU A 569 -16.80 -6.79 -17.95
C LEU A 569 -17.46 -6.74 -16.57
N SER A 570 -17.88 -7.89 -16.02
CA SER A 570 -18.55 -7.96 -14.72
C SER A 570 -17.75 -7.32 -13.59
N ASN A 571 -16.42 -7.41 -13.65
CA ASN A 571 -15.52 -6.81 -12.65
C ASN A 571 -15.42 -5.29 -12.72
N PHE A 572 -15.92 -4.65 -13.78
CA PHE A 572 -15.68 -3.24 -14.06
C PHE A 572 -16.97 -2.41 -14.19
N MET A 573 -18.13 -3.03 -14.20
CA MET A 573 -19.40 -2.38 -14.50
C MET A 573 -20.48 -2.65 -13.46
N GLY A 574 -21.45 -1.75 -13.42
CA GLY A 574 -22.67 -1.87 -12.64
C GLY A 574 -23.90 -1.36 -13.39
N PRO A 575 -25.13 -1.71 -12.96
CA PRO A 575 -26.34 -1.21 -13.56
C PRO A 575 -26.50 0.29 -13.31
N VAL A 576 -27.18 0.97 -14.23
CA VAL A 576 -27.58 2.38 -14.08
C VAL A 576 -28.88 2.49 -13.29
N HIS A 577 -29.83 1.58 -13.55
CA HIS A 577 -31.10 1.50 -12.82
C HIS A 577 -30.98 0.64 -11.57
N ASP A 578 -31.80 0.90 -10.58
CA ASP A 578 -31.80 0.23 -9.27
C ASP A 578 -30.51 0.47 -8.44
N SER A 579 -29.78 1.53 -8.76
CA SER A 579 -28.56 1.93 -8.08
C SER A 579 -28.77 3.18 -7.26
N PHE A 580 -28.66 3.09 -5.93
CA PHE A 580 -28.74 4.27 -5.06
C PHE A 580 -27.73 5.36 -5.45
N PHE A 581 -26.51 4.95 -5.79
CA PHE A 581 -25.50 5.91 -6.21
C PHE A 581 -25.90 6.66 -7.46
N TYR A 582 -26.34 5.95 -8.50
CA TYR A 582 -26.68 6.56 -9.77
C TYR A 582 -27.95 7.39 -9.71
N GLU A 583 -28.99 6.89 -9.02
CA GLU A 583 -30.28 7.58 -8.94
C GLU A 583 -30.22 8.87 -8.12
N TYR A 584 -29.50 8.87 -6.99
CA TYR A 584 -29.53 9.97 -6.02
C TYR A 584 -28.25 10.81 -5.99
N LEU A 585 -27.10 10.25 -6.28
CA LEU A 585 -25.82 10.91 -6.08
C LEU A 585 -25.11 11.27 -7.39
N ALA A 586 -25.15 10.39 -8.41
CA ALA A 586 -24.38 10.58 -9.62
C ALA A 586 -24.90 11.73 -10.50
N ARG A 587 -24.00 12.32 -11.26
CA ARG A 587 -24.29 13.27 -12.32
C ARG A 587 -25.00 12.53 -13.46
N GLN A 588 -26.13 13.10 -13.91
CA GLN A 588 -26.89 12.60 -15.07
C GLN A 588 -26.41 13.27 -16.33
#